data_44e7d25afddf136988ea7ef17dae4974
#
_entry.id   44e7d25afddf136988ea7ef17dae4974
#
_cell.length_a   1.000
_cell.length_b   1.000
_cell.length_c   1.000
_cell.angle_alpha   90.00
_cell.angle_beta   90.00
_cell.angle_gamma   90.00
#
_symmetry.space_group_name_H-M   'P 1'
#
loop_
_entity.id
_entity.type
_entity.pdbx_description
1 polymer ?
#
loop_
_entity_poly.entity_id
_entity_poly.type
_entity_poly.pdbx_seq_one_letter_code
_entity_poly.pdbx_strand_id
1 'polypeptide(L)'
;MKKYLKHAGADVSASIVVLLVALPLCLGIALGSGAPLFSGIIAGVVGGIVIGALSGSQLSVSGPAAGLTVIVATAITKLQVYEAFLLAVVIGGLLQVILGFLKAGVIGDYVPNAVIKGMLAAIGLILILKQFPHLIGYDTDFEGDESFIQSNDQNTFTAMFEAIKYITPTALVIGVLSILLMIFWESKFIKTKKSLKLFPGALMVVLVGTIVNEYLRLSGSSYALEQKHLVTLPVAESAGAFFSFFTFPDIQFLKNPDVWMSGITLAIVASLETLLAIEAADKLDPLKRVTPTNRELKAQGIGNMVSGMIGGLPLTSVVVRTSANISAGAKSKMSTILHGSMMLLCVMFVPMILNKIPLCSLAAVLIFTGYKLAKVSLFKEFYVKGWNQFIPFVATIIAILFTDLLIGILVGICVALFFLIRSNFRSAVMVVNDDHNYLIRFRKDVSFLNKPIVKKKLEEVPKNSFVIIDAERADFIDKDVIEEVNNFLCHAHLKKIRVEVKTGQNKSTKNIFSIPQITEE
;
A
#
# COMPACT_ATOMS: atom_id res chain seq x y z
N MET A 1 20.27 10.66 -20.60
CA MET A 1 21.06 11.27 -19.52
C MET A 1 20.75 12.75 -19.24
N LYS A 2 20.80 13.68 -20.19
CA LYS A 2 20.55 15.12 -19.94
C LYS A 2 19.22 15.45 -19.24
N LYS A 3 18.14 14.67 -19.47
CA LYS A 3 16.81 14.87 -18.87
C LYS A 3 16.82 14.60 -17.34
N TYR A 4 17.64 13.67 -16.86
CA TYR A 4 17.73 13.32 -15.44
C TYR A 4 18.64 14.25 -14.65
N LEU A 5 19.68 14.81 -15.28
CA LEU A 5 20.59 15.79 -14.66
C LEU A 5 19.91 17.13 -14.33
N LYS A 6 18.80 17.44 -14.99
CA LYS A 6 18.04 18.68 -14.74
C LYS A 6 17.50 18.80 -13.32
N HIS A 7 17.29 17.69 -12.63
CA HIS A 7 16.72 17.62 -11.28
C HIS A 7 17.69 17.03 -10.25
N ALA A 8 18.99 16.90 -10.59
CA ALA A 8 19.98 16.21 -9.78
C ALA A 8 20.02 16.69 -8.32
N GLY A 9 19.97 18.00 -8.06
CA GLY A 9 20.00 18.51 -6.68
C GLY A 9 18.82 18.06 -5.81
N ALA A 10 17.60 18.04 -6.40
CA ALA A 10 16.41 17.56 -5.69
C ALA A 10 16.45 16.03 -5.49
N ASP A 11 16.90 15.28 -6.50
CA ASP A 11 16.99 13.83 -6.43
C ASP A 11 18.09 13.35 -5.47
N VAL A 12 19.24 14.04 -5.39
CA VAL A 12 20.30 13.78 -4.39
C VAL A 12 19.79 14.05 -2.99
N SER A 13 19.14 15.19 -2.74
CA SER A 13 18.57 15.52 -1.44
C SER A 13 17.54 14.46 -1.01
N ALA A 14 16.67 14.03 -1.91
CA ALA A 14 15.67 13.02 -1.63
C ALA A 14 16.32 11.63 -1.38
N SER A 15 17.36 11.27 -2.15
CA SER A 15 18.05 9.99 -1.98
C SER A 15 18.69 9.82 -0.61
N ILE A 16 19.21 10.92 -0.03
CA ILE A 16 19.77 10.92 1.34
C ILE A 16 18.64 10.64 2.36
N VAL A 17 17.48 11.30 2.22
CA VAL A 17 16.34 11.06 3.13
C VAL A 17 15.89 9.61 3.05
N VAL A 18 15.78 9.07 1.82
CA VAL A 18 15.39 7.68 1.62
C VAL A 18 16.42 6.72 2.22
N LEU A 19 17.72 7.01 2.09
CA LEU A 19 18.78 6.20 2.70
C LEU A 19 18.61 6.10 4.21
N LEU A 20 18.41 7.24 4.89
CA LEU A 20 18.28 7.29 6.34
C LEU A 20 17.04 6.55 6.84
N VAL A 21 15.93 6.62 6.10
CA VAL A 21 14.70 5.89 6.42
C VAL A 21 14.83 4.40 6.08
N ALA A 22 15.41 4.06 4.92
CA ALA A 22 15.43 2.70 4.42
C ALA A 22 16.41 1.80 5.16
N LEU A 23 17.51 2.34 5.68
CA LEU A 23 18.58 1.56 6.28
C LEU A 23 18.10 0.81 7.54
N PRO A 24 17.52 1.45 8.58
CA PRO A 24 17.00 0.72 9.74
C PRO A 24 15.84 -0.21 9.38
N LEU A 25 14.94 0.22 8.46
CA LEU A 25 13.84 -0.62 8.00
C LEU A 25 14.33 -1.89 7.26
N CYS A 26 15.42 -1.82 6.50
CA CYS A 26 16.01 -3.00 5.86
C CYS A 26 16.52 -4.00 6.91
N LEU A 27 17.20 -3.50 7.94
CA LEU A 27 17.72 -4.33 9.04
C LEU A 27 16.60 -4.93 9.88
N GLY A 28 15.62 -4.11 10.27
CA GLY A 28 14.50 -4.54 11.08
C GLY A 28 13.66 -5.60 10.39
N ILE A 29 13.36 -5.45 9.08
CA ILE A 29 12.63 -6.47 8.32
C ILE A 29 13.45 -7.77 8.22
N ALA A 30 14.77 -7.70 8.03
CA ALA A 30 15.61 -8.91 8.04
C ALA A 30 15.56 -9.60 9.40
N LEU A 31 15.70 -8.85 10.49
CA LEU A 31 15.62 -9.36 11.85
C LEU A 31 14.26 -10.02 12.14
N GLY A 32 13.17 -9.32 11.84
CA GLY A 32 11.82 -9.81 12.05
C GLY A 32 11.44 -11.02 11.18
N SER A 33 12.13 -11.17 10.04
CA SER A 33 11.97 -12.34 9.17
C SER A 33 12.84 -13.53 9.59
N GLY A 34 13.69 -13.40 10.62
CA GLY A 34 14.66 -14.43 10.99
C GLY A 34 15.76 -14.64 9.93
N ALA A 35 15.98 -13.66 9.05
CA ALA A 35 16.99 -13.70 8.01
C ALA A 35 18.31 -13.04 8.47
N PRO A 36 19.45 -13.35 7.83
CA PRO A 36 20.68 -12.62 8.09
C PRO A 36 20.50 -11.12 7.89
N LEU A 37 20.99 -10.28 8.81
CA LEU A 37 20.79 -8.82 8.76
C LEU A 37 21.20 -8.20 7.43
N PHE A 38 22.28 -8.69 6.85
CA PHE A 38 22.79 -8.19 5.57
C PHE A 38 21.85 -8.46 4.38
N SER A 39 20.99 -9.47 4.48
CA SER A 39 20.00 -9.78 3.43
C SER A 39 19.00 -8.65 3.17
N GLY A 40 18.63 -7.91 4.23
CA GLY A 40 17.79 -6.72 4.11
C GLY A 40 18.50 -5.57 3.38
N ILE A 41 19.80 -5.41 3.63
CA ILE A 41 20.63 -4.39 2.94
C ILE A 41 20.77 -4.74 1.46
N ILE A 42 21.07 -6.01 1.13
CA ILE A 42 21.11 -6.50 -0.26
C ILE A 42 19.81 -6.16 -0.98
N ALA A 43 18.68 -6.48 -0.34
CA ALA A 43 17.38 -6.16 -0.87
C ALA A 43 17.18 -4.64 -1.09
N GLY A 44 17.60 -3.81 -0.14
CA GLY A 44 17.53 -2.34 -0.29
C GLY A 44 18.38 -1.82 -1.46
N VAL A 45 19.60 -2.34 -1.64
CA VAL A 45 20.51 -2.00 -2.74
C VAL A 45 19.94 -2.43 -4.09
N VAL A 46 19.48 -3.68 -4.20
CA VAL A 46 18.89 -4.23 -5.44
C VAL A 46 17.62 -3.46 -5.79
N GLY A 47 16.74 -3.18 -4.79
CA GLY A 47 15.55 -2.38 -4.98
C GLY A 47 15.86 -0.97 -5.50
N GLY A 48 16.87 -0.32 -4.95
CA GLY A 48 17.30 0.99 -5.39
C GLY A 48 17.92 0.99 -6.79
N ILE A 49 18.89 0.12 -7.05
CA ILE A 49 19.68 0.12 -8.31
C ILE A 49 18.95 -0.62 -9.42
N VAL A 50 18.65 -1.91 -9.22
CA VAL A 50 18.14 -2.78 -10.29
C VAL A 50 16.70 -2.42 -10.62
N ILE A 51 15.83 -2.41 -9.62
CA ILE A 51 14.42 -2.07 -9.84
C ILE A 51 14.30 -0.59 -10.22
N GLY A 52 15.00 0.32 -9.54
CA GLY A 52 15.01 1.74 -9.90
C GLY A 52 15.39 2.01 -11.36
N ALA A 53 16.30 1.23 -11.93
CA ALA A 53 16.67 1.35 -13.34
C ALA A 53 15.58 0.81 -14.29
N LEU A 54 14.99 -0.36 -13.97
CA LEU A 54 14.03 -1.08 -14.83
C LEU A 54 12.59 -0.59 -14.69
N SER A 55 12.22 -0.11 -13.50
CA SER A 55 10.88 0.36 -13.15
C SER A 55 10.30 1.36 -14.13
N GLY A 56 8.99 1.34 -14.28
CA GLY A 56 8.21 2.37 -14.98
C GLY A 56 7.91 3.58 -14.12
N SER A 57 7.91 3.42 -12.81
CA SER A 57 7.66 4.50 -11.86
C SER A 57 8.81 5.51 -11.82
N GLN A 58 8.45 6.77 -11.59
CA GLN A 58 9.46 7.84 -11.47
C GLN A 58 9.86 8.13 -10.02
N LEU A 59 9.05 7.72 -9.04
CA LEU A 59 9.24 8.10 -7.64
C LEU A 59 9.13 6.92 -6.67
N SER A 60 8.64 5.76 -7.12
CA SER A 60 8.54 4.56 -6.29
C SER A 60 9.91 4.07 -5.86
N VAL A 61 10.03 3.68 -4.60
CA VAL A 61 11.23 3.10 -4.01
C VAL A 61 10.91 1.66 -3.61
N SER A 62 11.69 0.73 -4.13
CA SER A 62 11.56 -0.69 -3.83
C SER A 62 12.60 -1.15 -2.80
N GLY A 63 12.25 -2.18 -2.06
CA GLY A 63 13.11 -2.79 -1.05
C GLY A 63 12.37 -3.88 -0.28
N PRO A 64 12.95 -4.45 0.78
CA PRO A 64 12.24 -5.39 1.64
C PRO A 64 11.05 -4.69 2.26
N ALA A 65 9.92 -5.38 2.35
CA ALA A 65 8.65 -4.83 2.78
C ALA A 65 8.15 -5.50 4.07
N ALA A 66 7.61 -4.70 4.97
CA ALA A 66 7.05 -5.17 6.23
C ALA A 66 5.89 -6.15 6.03
N GLY A 67 5.05 -5.94 5.02
CA GLY A 67 3.95 -6.85 4.70
C GLY A 67 4.37 -8.26 4.27
N LEU A 68 5.65 -8.45 3.90
CA LEU A 68 6.21 -9.78 3.59
C LEU A 68 6.91 -10.43 4.79
N THR A 69 7.15 -9.72 5.90
CA THR A 69 7.97 -10.20 7.02
C THR A 69 7.49 -11.54 7.56
N VAL A 70 6.20 -11.67 7.86
CA VAL A 70 5.61 -12.91 8.38
C VAL A 70 5.67 -14.05 7.36
N ILE A 71 5.44 -13.77 6.07
CA ILE A 71 5.50 -14.76 5.00
C ILE A 71 6.93 -15.28 4.82
N VAL A 72 7.91 -14.37 4.88
CA VAL A 72 9.33 -14.70 4.80
C VAL A 72 9.75 -15.52 6.02
N ALA A 73 9.38 -15.11 7.23
CA ALA A 73 9.68 -15.85 8.45
C ALA A 73 9.10 -17.27 8.41
N THR A 74 7.84 -17.41 7.99
CA THR A 74 7.19 -18.72 7.82
C THR A 74 7.91 -19.58 6.79
N ALA A 75 8.33 -18.99 5.64
CA ALA A 75 9.05 -19.70 4.60
C ALA A 75 10.44 -20.16 5.08
N ILE A 76 11.19 -19.29 5.76
CA ILE A 76 12.51 -19.64 6.34
C ILE A 76 12.37 -20.75 7.36
N THR A 77 11.41 -20.66 8.28
CA THR A 77 11.15 -21.67 9.31
C THR A 77 10.75 -23.02 8.69
N LYS A 78 9.92 -23.00 7.64
CA LYS A 78 9.44 -24.21 6.96
C LYS A 78 10.56 -24.89 6.16
N LEU A 79 11.38 -24.11 5.47
CA LEU A 79 12.46 -24.61 4.62
C LEU A 79 13.72 -24.97 5.41
N GLN A 80 13.89 -24.43 6.63
CA GLN A 80 15.01 -24.66 7.57
C GLN A 80 16.40 -24.28 7.05
N VAL A 81 16.56 -24.12 5.74
CA VAL A 81 17.83 -23.81 5.04
C VAL A 81 17.64 -22.51 4.28
N TYR A 82 18.50 -21.52 4.54
CA TYR A 82 18.36 -20.19 3.95
C TYR A 82 18.57 -20.21 2.43
N GLU A 83 19.47 -21.04 1.91
CA GLU A 83 19.74 -21.25 0.50
C GLU A 83 18.51 -21.78 -0.27
N ALA A 84 17.69 -22.63 0.40
CA ALA A 84 16.42 -23.10 -0.14
C ALA A 84 15.37 -21.97 -0.20
N PHE A 85 15.34 -21.11 0.82
CA PHE A 85 14.49 -19.92 0.82
C PHE A 85 14.91 -18.94 -0.31
N LEU A 86 16.20 -18.71 -0.52
CA LEU A 86 16.68 -17.86 -1.62
C LEU A 86 16.24 -18.39 -2.98
N LEU A 87 16.25 -19.72 -3.17
CA LEU A 87 15.72 -20.34 -4.38
C LEU A 87 14.23 -20.06 -4.55
N ALA A 88 13.44 -20.10 -3.48
CA ALA A 88 12.02 -19.72 -3.51
C ALA A 88 11.84 -18.25 -3.92
N VAL A 89 12.71 -17.34 -3.46
CA VAL A 89 12.69 -15.92 -3.88
C VAL A 89 12.98 -15.78 -5.40
N VAL A 90 13.95 -16.52 -5.91
CA VAL A 90 14.27 -16.55 -7.36
C VAL A 90 13.07 -17.05 -8.17
N ILE A 91 12.45 -18.16 -7.75
CA ILE A 91 11.25 -18.71 -8.40
C ILE A 91 10.10 -17.70 -8.32
N GLY A 92 9.88 -17.08 -7.17
CA GLY A 92 8.89 -16.03 -6.98
C GLY A 92 9.10 -14.86 -7.94
N GLY A 93 10.34 -14.40 -8.10
CA GLY A 93 10.72 -13.37 -9.05
C GLY A 93 10.45 -13.76 -10.50
N LEU A 94 10.77 -15.00 -10.89
CA LEU A 94 10.47 -15.52 -12.22
C LEU A 94 8.97 -15.53 -12.51
N LEU A 95 8.17 -15.98 -11.55
CA LEU A 95 6.70 -15.98 -11.66
C LEU A 95 6.15 -14.56 -11.79
N GLN A 96 6.69 -13.57 -11.07
CA GLN A 96 6.30 -12.17 -11.23
C GLN A 96 6.61 -11.63 -12.63
N VAL A 97 7.74 -12.00 -13.22
CA VAL A 97 8.06 -11.66 -14.61
C VAL A 97 7.01 -12.23 -15.55
N ILE A 98 6.64 -13.51 -15.37
CA ILE A 98 5.60 -14.18 -16.16
C ILE A 98 4.26 -13.45 -15.99
N LEU A 99 3.84 -13.12 -14.76
CA LEU A 99 2.63 -12.35 -14.50
C LEU A 99 2.64 -10.99 -15.21
N GLY A 100 3.81 -10.33 -15.27
CA GLY A 100 3.99 -9.08 -16.01
C GLY A 100 3.83 -9.25 -17.53
N PHE A 101 4.19 -10.41 -18.12
CA PHE A 101 3.94 -10.73 -19.53
C PHE A 101 2.47 -11.10 -19.77
N LEU A 102 1.84 -11.80 -18.85
CA LEU A 102 0.41 -12.14 -18.88
C LEU A 102 -0.51 -10.94 -18.63
N LYS A 103 0.07 -9.74 -18.46
CA LYS A 103 -0.66 -8.48 -18.20
C LYS A 103 -1.49 -8.49 -16.91
N ALA A 104 -1.08 -9.26 -15.90
CA ALA A 104 -1.75 -9.33 -14.61
C ALA A 104 -1.73 -8.00 -13.82
N GLY A 105 -0.93 -7.02 -14.24
CA GLY A 105 -0.86 -5.69 -13.63
C GLY A 105 -2.19 -4.92 -13.61
N VAL A 106 -3.14 -5.28 -14.46
CA VAL A 106 -4.49 -4.70 -14.49
C VAL A 106 -5.25 -4.87 -13.16
N ILE A 107 -4.88 -5.84 -12.33
CA ILE A 107 -5.51 -6.08 -11.02
C ILE A 107 -5.42 -4.85 -10.12
N GLY A 108 -4.30 -4.11 -10.20
CA GLY A 108 -4.12 -2.86 -9.44
C GLY A 108 -5.16 -1.77 -9.77
N ASP A 109 -5.61 -1.70 -11.01
CA ASP A 109 -6.53 -0.68 -11.49
C ASP A 109 -7.96 -0.85 -10.92
N TYR A 110 -8.30 -2.05 -10.42
CA TYR A 110 -9.63 -2.34 -9.84
C TYR A 110 -9.75 -1.99 -8.36
N VAL A 111 -8.69 -1.50 -7.71
CA VAL A 111 -8.75 -1.13 -6.30
C VAL A 111 -9.40 0.24 -6.11
N PRO A 112 -10.49 0.34 -5.31
CA PRO A 112 -11.20 1.61 -5.12
C PRO A 112 -10.33 2.69 -4.47
N ASN A 113 -10.46 3.94 -4.91
CA ASN A 113 -9.70 5.08 -4.36
C ASN A 113 -9.84 5.26 -2.84
N ALA A 114 -11.02 4.94 -2.29
CA ALA A 114 -11.26 5.00 -0.84
C ALA A 114 -10.35 4.03 -0.09
N VAL A 115 -10.16 2.82 -0.63
CA VAL A 115 -9.29 1.79 -0.06
C VAL A 115 -7.81 2.22 -0.14
N ILE A 116 -7.35 2.71 -1.30
CA ILE A 116 -5.96 3.18 -1.48
C ILE A 116 -5.64 4.34 -0.53
N LYS A 117 -6.54 5.31 -0.41
CA LYS A 117 -6.37 6.44 0.50
C LYS A 117 -6.48 6.02 1.96
N GLY A 118 -7.36 5.05 2.27
CA GLY A 118 -7.46 4.41 3.58
C GLY A 118 -6.15 3.71 3.95
N MET A 119 -5.57 2.94 3.03
CA MET A 119 -4.27 2.30 3.18
C MET A 119 -3.15 3.32 3.48
N LEU A 120 -3.07 4.41 2.72
CA LEU A 120 -2.08 5.47 2.97
C LEU A 120 -2.23 6.08 4.37
N ALA A 121 -3.47 6.35 4.80
CA ALA A 121 -3.73 6.89 6.12
C ALA A 121 -3.41 5.88 7.23
N ALA A 122 -3.75 4.60 7.03
CA ALA A 122 -3.42 3.52 7.96
C ALA A 122 -1.91 3.37 8.15
N ILE A 123 -1.14 3.31 7.06
CA ILE A 123 0.34 3.27 7.11
C ILE A 123 0.87 4.49 7.86
N GLY A 124 0.31 5.68 7.62
CA GLY A 124 0.70 6.88 8.36
C GLY A 124 0.45 6.76 9.86
N LEU A 125 -0.69 6.20 10.27
CA LEU A 125 -1.03 5.97 11.67
C LEU A 125 -0.14 4.88 12.30
N ILE A 126 0.10 3.78 11.60
CA ILE A 126 1.02 2.71 12.05
C ILE A 126 2.42 3.29 12.31
N LEU A 127 2.95 4.09 11.38
CA LEU A 127 4.25 4.73 11.58
C LEU A 127 4.29 5.59 12.84
N ILE A 128 3.23 6.35 13.12
CA ILE A 128 3.17 7.16 14.34
C ILE A 128 3.14 6.26 15.59
N LEU A 129 2.28 5.25 15.59
CA LEU A 129 2.08 4.37 16.75
C LEU A 129 3.31 3.51 17.05
N LYS A 130 3.90 2.90 16.00
CA LYS A 130 5.04 1.98 16.13
C LYS A 130 6.37 2.70 16.38
N GLN A 131 6.50 3.93 15.93
CA GLN A 131 7.73 4.71 16.15
C GLN A 131 7.70 5.52 17.45
N PHE A 132 6.56 5.61 18.12
CA PHE A 132 6.46 6.29 19.42
C PHE A 132 7.34 5.65 20.51
N PRO A 133 7.36 4.31 20.70
CA PRO A 133 8.29 3.65 21.62
C PRO A 133 9.75 3.98 21.34
N HIS A 134 10.20 3.88 20.09
CA HIS A 134 11.56 4.22 19.67
C HIS A 134 11.91 5.69 19.92
N LEU A 135 10.95 6.59 19.75
CA LEU A 135 11.15 8.02 20.01
C LEU A 135 11.55 8.30 21.46
N ILE A 136 10.99 7.52 22.41
CA ILE A 136 11.25 7.71 23.85
C ILE A 136 12.31 6.73 24.38
N GLY A 137 12.93 5.93 23.50
CA GLY A 137 14.02 5.03 23.82
C GLY A 137 13.59 3.69 24.41
N TYR A 138 12.42 3.19 24.02
CA TYR A 138 11.98 1.83 24.29
C TYR A 138 12.14 0.98 23.02
N ASP A 139 13.31 0.37 22.85
CA ASP A 139 13.75 -0.33 21.65
C ASP A 139 13.74 -1.85 21.85
N THR A 140 12.63 -2.39 22.35
CA THR A 140 12.46 -3.85 22.58
C THR A 140 11.99 -4.57 21.34
N ASP A 141 11.30 -3.88 20.44
CA ASP A 141 10.87 -4.38 19.16
C ASP A 141 11.80 -3.87 18.05
N PHE A 142 11.86 -4.56 16.91
CA PHE A 142 12.69 -4.13 15.80
C PHE A 142 11.99 -3.06 14.95
N GLU A 143 12.76 -2.14 14.38
CA GLU A 143 12.22 -1.17 13.45
C GLU A 143 11.66 -1.84 12.18
N GLY A 144 10.46 -1.43 11.77
CA GLY A 144 9.80 -1.94 10.56
C GLY A 144 8.80 -3.04 10.79
N ASP A 145 8.51 -3.43 12.05
CA ASP A 145 7.34 -4.25 12.35
C ASP A 145 6.06 -3.40 12.21
N GLU A 146 5.25 -3.71 11.20
CA GLU A 146 3.94 -3.08 10.96
C GLU A 146 2.76 -3.94 11.45
N SER A 147 3.03 -5.14 12.03
CA SER A 147 1.99 -6.05 12.51
C SER A 147 1.32 -5.53 13.78
N PHE A 148 0.04 -5.81 13.96
CA PHE A 148 -0.68 -5.44 15.19
C PHE A 148 -0.14 -6.18 16.41
N ILE A 149 0.12 -7.50 16.29
CA ILE A 149 0.79 -8.31 17.31
C ILE A 149 2.27 -8.36 16.96
N GLN A 150 3.11 -7.92 17.90
CA GLN A 150 4.57 -7.86 17.75
C GLN A 150 5.19 -9.23 18.01
N SER A 151 6.46 -9.37 17.66
CA SER A 151 7.24 -10.61 17.87
C SER A 151 7.42 -10.99 19.36
N ASN A 152 7.20 -10.05 20.27
CA ASN A 152 7.24 -10.22 21.73
C ASN A 152 5.86 -10.49 22.37
N ASP A 153 4.84 -10.89 21.57
CA ASP A 153 3.45 -11.12 21.97
C ASP A 153 2.70 -9.87 22.49
N GLN A 154 3.30 -8.69 22.41
CA GLN A 154 2.62 -7.43 22.71
C GLN A 154 1.81 -6.95 21.52
N ASN A 155 0.72 -6.24 21.76
CA ASN A 155 0.05 -5.51 20.68
C ASN A 155 0.54 -4.05 20.61
N THR A 156 0.32 -3.39 19.48
CA THR A 156 0.77 -2.02 19.23
C THR A 156 0.40 -1.04 20.35
N PHE A 157 -0.77 -1.19 20.97
CA PHE A 157 -1.23 -0.30 22.04
C PHE A 157 -0.59 -0.65 23.39
N THR A 158 -0.45 -1.95 23.72
CA THR A 158 0.21 -2.37 24.96
C THR A 158 1.68 -1.96 24.95
N ALA A 159 2.39 -2.13 23.84
CA ALA A 159 3.76 -1.68 23.67
C ALA A 159 3.91 -0.16 23.90
N MET A 160 2.95 0.63 23.40
CA MET A 160 2.93 2.09 23.60
C MET A 160 2.74 2.49 25.07
N PHE A 161 1.85 1.79 25.81
CA PHE A 161 1.64 2.03 27.24
C PHE A 161 2.83 1.56 28.09
N GLU A 162 3.46 0.46 27.69
CA GLU A 162 4.61 -0.08 28.40
C GLU A 162 5.87 0.77 28.19
N ALA A 163 6.07 1.30 26.99
CA ALA A 163 7.14 2.22 26.67
C ALA A 163 7.16 3.46 27.59
N ILE A 164 5.99 3.93 28.03
CA ILE A 164 5.92 5.07 28.97
C ILE A 164 6.53 4.74 30.34
N LYS A 165 6.60 3.46 30.73
CA LYS A 165 7.20 3.04 31.99
C LYS A 165 8.74 2.97 31.93
N TYR A 166 9.29 2.79 30.72
CA TYR A 166 10.73 2.56 30.49
C TYR A 166 11.36 3.66 29.63
N ILE A 167 11.01 4.92 29.94
CA ILE A 167 11.54 6.07 29.18
C ILE A 167 13.04 6.22 29.41
N THR A 168 13.80 6.29 28.32
CA THR A 168 15.21 6.69 28.34
C THR A 168 15.30 8.23 28.22
N PRO A 169 15.70 8.98 29.27
CA PRO A 169 15.61 10.44 29.27
C PRO A 169 16.35 11.11 28.10
N THR A 170 17.51 10.60 27.74
CA THR A 170 18.32 11.14 26.63
C THR A 170 17.65 10.88 25.28
N ALA A 171 17.09 9.69 25.08
CA ALA A 171 16.36 9.38 23.85
C ALA A 171 15.13 10.28 23.70
N LEU A 172 14.37 10.49 24.78
CA LEU A 172 13.24 11.40 24.80
C LEU A 172 13.64 12.84 24.41
N VAL A 173 14.72 13.36 25.02
CA VAL A 173 15.20 14.73 24.72
C VAL A 173 15.63 14.84 23.25
N ILE A 174 16.43 13.89 22.76
CA ILE A 174 16.87 13.87 21.35
C ILE A 174 15.66 13.69 20.43
N GLY A 175 14.72 12.81 20.76
CA GLY A 175 13.52 12.57 19.98
C GLY A 175 12.61 13.80 19.86
N VAL A 176 12.33 14.47 20.99
CA VAL A 176 11.54 15.71 21.01
C VAL A 176 12.25 16.83 20.24
N LEU A 177 13.56 17.01 20.45
CA LEU A 177 14.36 17.97 19.70
C LEU A 177 14.32 17.67 18.20
N SER A 178 14.37 16.41 17.83
CA SER A 178 14.26 15.94 16.44
C SER A 178 12.93 16.30 15.80
N ILE A 179 11.80 16.08 16.51
CA ILE A 179 10.47 16.48 16.03
C ILE A 179 10.38 18.01 15.87
N LEU A 180 10.82 18.76 16.87
CA LEU A 180 10.80 20.22 16.81
C LEU A 180 11.65 20.74 15.64
N LEU A 181 12.82 20.14 15.41
CA LEU A 181 13.68 20.47 14.27
C LEU A 181 13.03 20.15 12.93
N MET A 182 12.30 19.00 12.81
CA MET A 182 11.54 18.67 11.61
C MET A 182 10.44 19.71 11.33
N ILE A 183 9.67 20.11 12.35
CA ILE A 183 8.64 21.14 12.22
C ILE A 183 9.24 22.47 11.81
N PHE A 184 10.36 22.89 12.45
CA PHE A 184 11.09 24.11 12.11
C PHE A 184 11.58 24.08 10.65
N TRP A 185 12.14 22.93 10.20
CA TRP A 185 12.65 22.79 8.83
C TRP A 185 11.56 22.88 7.76
N GLU A 186 10.32 22.48 8.08
CA GLU A 186 9.15 22.64 7.20
C GLU A 186 8.56 24.07 7.21
N SER A 187 9.05 24.95 8.07
CA SER A 187 8.53 26.32 8.18
C SER A 187 8.78 27.14 6.91
N LYS A 188 7.95 28.17 6.70
CA LYS A 188 8.09 29.10 5.57
C LYS A 188 9.47 29.77 5.57
N PHE A 189 10.05 30.02 6.75
CA PHE A 189 11.36 30.65 6.92
C PHE A 189 12.49 29.87 6.23
N ILE A 190 12.54 28.55 6.42
CA ILE A 190 13.56 27.69 5.78
C ILE A 190 13.25 27.53 4.27
N LYS A 191 11.99 27.34 3.90
CA LYS A 191 11.59 27.12 2.51
C LYS A 191 11.88 28.32 1.58
N THR A 192 11.96 29.52 2.11
CA THR A 192 12.31 30.73 1.34
C THR A 192 13.82 30.88 1.11
N LYS A 193 14.67 30.30 1.97
CA LYS A 193 16.13 30.40 1.84
C LYS A 193 16.69 29.32 0.92
N LYS A 194 17.18 29.70 -0.24
CA LYS A 194 17.65 28.79 -1.30
C LYS A 194 18.78 27.86 -0.87
N SER A 195 19.71 28.33 -0.03
CA SER A 195 20.82 27.53 0.52
C SER A 195 20.38 26.46 1.51
N LEU A 196 19.42 26.76 2.40
CA LEU A 196 18.93 25.82 3.41
C LEU A 196 17.98 24.77 2.80
N LYS A 197 17.28 25.12 1.73
CA LYS A 197 16.41 24.19 1.01
C LYS A 197 17.17 22.99 0.40
N LEU A 198 18.49 23.11 0.20
CA LEU A 198 19.31 22.03 -0.35
C LEU A 198 19.53 20.89 0.67
N PHE A 199 19.46 21.20 1.96
CA PHE A 199 19.66 20.24 3.04
C PHE A 199 18.30 19.69 3.49
N PRO A 200 18.06 18.37 3.39
CA PRO A 200 16.81 17.77 3.88
C PRO A 200 16.73 17.82 5.40
N GLY A 201 15.54 18.14 5.94
CA GLY A 201 15.30 18.20 7.37
C GLY A 201 15.65 16.89 8.10
N ALA A 202 15.36 15.75 7.49
CA ALA A 202 15.72 14.44 8.03
C ALA A 202 17.24 14.28 8.24
N LEU A 203 18.06 14.76 7.29
CA LEU A 203 19.52 14.74 7.45
C LEU A 203 19.97 15.59 8.63
N MET A 204 19.40 16.79 8.77
CA MET A 204 19.75 17.69 9.88
C MET A 204 19.39 17.12 11.24
N VAL A 205 18.22 16.47 11.34
CA VAL A 205 17.77 15.78 12.56
C VAL A 205 18.75 14.67 12.95
N VAL A 206 19.10 13.81 12.00
CA VAL A 206 20.04 12.71 12.24
C VAL A 206 21.42 13.23 12.62
N LEU A 207 21.94 14.25 11.93
CA LEU A 207 23.23 14.87 12.27
C LEU A 207 23.23 15.47 13.67
N VAL A 208 22.20 16.25 14.02
CA VAL A 208 22.11 16.88 15.36
C VAL A 208 21.99 15.80 16.44
N GLY A 209 21.12 14.80 16.27
CA GLY A 209 20.97 13.72 17.25
C GLY A 209 22.27 12.92 17.44
N THR A 210 22.96 12.60 16.34
CA THR A 210 24.26 11.90 16.40
C THR A 210 25.33 12.76 17.09
N ILE A 211 25.44 14.06 16.77
CA ILE A 211 26.41 14.96 17.39
C ILE A 211 26.15 15.11 18.89
N VAL A 212 24.89 15.26 19.30
CA VAL A 212 24.52 15.37 20.71
C VAL A 212 24.91 14.11 21.47
N ASN A 213 24.56 12.91 20.92
CA ASN A 213 24.91 11.66 21.59
C ASN A 213 26.43 11.42 21.64
N GLU A 214 27.15 11.67 20.53
CA GLU A 214 28.63 11.55 20.52
C GLU A 214 29.32 12.53 21.49
N TYR A 215 28.80 13.75 21.63
CA TYR A 215 29.29 14.69 22.61
C TYR A 215 29.13 14.17 24.05
N LEU A 216 27.95 13.61 24.39
CA LEU A 216 27.70 12.99 25.69
C LEU A 216 28.63 11.79 25.92
N ARG A 217 28.85 10.95 24.91
CA ARG A 217 29.73 9.79 24.97
C ARG A 217 31.18 10.19 25.20
N LEU A 218 31.69 11.17 24.47
CA LEU A 218 33.06 11.64 24.58
C LEU A 218 33.33 12.38 25.90
N SER A 219 32.32 13.02 26.48
CA SER A 219 32.41 13.65 27.82
C SER A 219 32.32 12.64 28.98
N GLY A 220 32.18 11.35 28.70
CA GLY A 220 32.03 10.30 29.72
C GLY A 220 30.74 10.40 30.54
N SER A 221 29.71 11.06 29.98
CA SER A 221 28.42 11.24 30.65
C SER A 221 27.64 9.91 30.75
N SER A 222 27.07 9.64 31.92
CA SER A 222 26.15 8.50 32.12
C SER A 222 24.83 8.63 31.32
N TYR A 223 24.58 9.79 30.73
CA TYR A 223 23.42 10.05 29.87
C TYR A 223 23.66 9.70 28.40
N ALA A 224 24.86 9.23 28.00
CA ALA A 224 25.08 8.75 26.63
C ALA A 224 24.18 7.54 26.33
N LEU A 225 23.63 7.48 25.12
CA LEU A 225 22.79 6.35 24.70
C LEU A 225 23.61 5.07 24.59
N GLU A 226 23.04 3.98 25.10
CA GLU A 226 23.59 2.64 24.96
C GLU A 226 23.49 2.13 23.52
N GLN A 227 24.29 1.14 23.16
CA GLN A 227 24.33 0.58 21.80
C GLN A 227 22.95 0.07 21.29
N LYS A 228 22.10 -0.44 22.19
CA LYS A 228 20.74 -0.90 21.84
C LYS A 228 19.82 0.21 21.30
N HIS A 229 20.13 1.48 21.57
CA HIS A 229 19.38 2.65 21.09
C HIS A 229 20.00 3.28 19.83
N LEU A 230 20.98 2.62 19.24
CA LEU A 230 21.67 3.05 18.02
C LEU A 230 21.43 2.05 16.89
N VAL A 231 21.60 2.52 15.68
CA VAL A 231 21.58 1.64 14.47
C VAL A 231 22.68 0.59 14.60
N THR A 232 22.38 -0.65 14.25
CA THR A 232 23.32 -1.78 14.33
C THR A 232 23.50 -2.43 12.97
N LEU A 233 24.53 -1.98 12.23
CA LEU A 233 24.93 -2.56 10.94
C LEU A 233 26.04 -3.59 11.15
N PRO A 234 26.04 -4.69 10.39
CA PRO A 234 27.20 -5.56 10.32
C PRO A 234 28.38 -4.82 9.70
N VAL A 235 29.52 -4.87 10.38
CA VAL A 235 30.77 -4.23 9.95
C VAL A 235 31.69 -5.30 9.40
N ALA A 236 32.10 -5.14 8.14
CA ALA A 236 33.12 -5.98 7.54
C ALA A 236 34.51 -5.46 7.87
N GLU A 237 35.39 -6.30 8.41
CA GLU A 237 36.77 -5.93 8.75
C GLU A 237 37.66 -5.76 7.50
N SER A 238 37.26 -6.35 6.38
CA SER A 238 37.97 -6.29 5.10
C SER A 238 37.04 -6.39 3.91
N ALA A 239 37.51 -6.03 2.73
CA ALA A 239 36.76 -6.23 1.48
C ALA A 239 36.40 -7.71 1.24
N GLY A 240 37.27 -8.64 1.63
CA GLY A 240 36.95 -10.09 1.56
C GLY A 240 35.84 -10.49 2.50
N ALA A 241 35.86 -9.98 3.74
CA ALA A 241 34.81 -10.20 4.73
C ALA A 241 33.45 -9.58 4.29
N PHE A 242 33.45 -8.51 3.52
CA PHE A 242 32.23 -7.95 2.94
C PHE A 242 31.56 -8.94 1.97
N PHE A 243 32.35 -9.62 1.13
CA PHE A 243 31.80 -10.60 0.19
C PHE A 243 31.34 -11.89 0.85
N SER A 244 31.79 -12.22 2.07
CA SER A 244 31.29 -13.37 2.82
C SER A 244 29.85 -13.20 3.36
N PHE A 245 29.30 -11.99 3.32
CA PHE A 245 27.89 -11.75 3.66
C PHE A 245 26.92 -12.18 2.56
N PHE A 246 27.41 -12.48 1.36
CA PHE A 246 26.58 -12.95 0.25
C PHE A 246 26.34 -14.44 0.36
N THR A 247 25.08 -14.84 0.30
CA THR A 247 24.66 -16.24 0.28
C THR A 247 24.00 -16.52 -1.06
N PHE A 248 24.24 -17.70 -1.62
CA PHE A 248 23.72 -18.06 -2.93
C PHE A 248 22.66 -19.16 -2.80
N PRO A 249 21.63 -19.19 -3.67
CA PRO A 249 20.63 -20.25 -3.65
C PRO A 249 21.24 -21.59 -4.07
N ASP A 250 20.80 -22.68 -3.42
CA ASP A 250 21.20 -24.03 -3.81
C ASP A 250 20.14 -24.68 -4.71
N ILE A 251 20.53 -25.00 -5.94
CA ILE A 251 19.67 -25.57 -6.97
C ILE A 251 19.19 -26.99 -6.62
N GLN A 252 19.87 -27.69 -5.71
CA GLN A 252 19.46 -29.04 -5.29
C GLN A 252 18.04 -29.05 -4.69
N PHE A 253 17.62 -27.94 -4.10
CA PHE A 253 16.28 -27.78 -3.52
C PHE A 253 15.16 -27.57 -4.57
N LEU A 254 15.44 -27.53 -5.88
CA LEU A 254 14.40 -27.47 -6.92
C LEU A 254 13.40 -28.64 -6.88
N LYS A 255 13.80 -29.77 -6.33
CA LYS A 255 12.93 -30.95 -6.16
C LYS A 255 12.00 -30.85 -4.95
N ASN A 256 12.22 -29.90 -4.04
CA ASN A 256 11.41 -29.70 -2.85
C ASN A 256 10.13 -28.95 -3.19
N PRO A 257 8.93 -29.55 -3.02
CA PRO A 257 7.64 -28.90 -3.28
C PRO A 257 7.42 -27.62 -2.46
N ASP A 258 7.97 -27.57 -1.23
CA ASP A 258 7.81 -26.43 -0.33
C ASP A 258 8.54 -25.18 -0.84
N VAL A 259 9.61 -25.34 -1.60
CA VAL A 259 10.32 -24.22 -2.28
C VAL A 259 9.41 -23.60 -3.35
N TRP A 260 8.74 -24.43 -4.14
CA TRP A 260 7.78 -23.95 -5.15
C TRP A 260 6.58 -23.28 -4.52
N MET A 261 6.00 -23.88 -3.47
CA MET A 261 4.86 -23.30 -2.76
C MET A 261 5.21 -21.94 -2.16
N SER A 262 6.37 -21.83 -1.50
CA SER A 262 6.87 -20.56 -0.96
C SER A 262 7.12 -19.54 -2.07
N GLY A 263 7.71 -19.95 -3.20
CA GLY A 263 7.93 -19.09 -4.35
C GLY A 263 6.63 -18.57 -4.97
N ILE A 264 5.60 -19.42 -5.12
CA ILE A 264 4.27 -19.02 -5.62
C ILE A 264 3.62 -18.02 -4.65
N THR A 265 3.65 -18.30 -3.35
CA THR A 265 3.10 -17.40 -2.32
C THR A 265 3.79 -16.04 -2.38
N LEU A 266 5.13 -16.01 -2.41
CA LEU A 266 5.90 -14.78 -2.54
C LEU A 266 5.54 -14.02 -3.83
N ALA A 267 5.43 -14.73 -4.97
CA ALA A 267 5.06 -14.09 -6.24
C ALA A 267 3.71 -13.39 -6.18
N ILE A 268 2.70 -14.05 -5.62
CA ILE A 268 1.34 -13.51 -5.53
C ILE A 268 1.32 -12.30 -4.59
N VAL A 269 1.82 -12.47 -3.37
CA VAL A 269 1.71 -11.43 -2.34
C VAL A 269 2.59 -10.23 -2.70
N ALA A 270 3.84 -10.45 -3.12
CA ALA A 270 4.72 -9.36 -3.54
C ALA A 270 4.20 -8.61 -4.79
N SER A 271 3.50 -9.31 -5.70
CA SER A 271 2.86 -8.66 -6.86
C SER A 271 1.70 -7.77 -6.43
N LEU A 272 0.81 -8.26 -5.57
CA LEU A 272 -0.32 -7.48 -5.04
C LEU A 272 0.18 -6.26 -4.26
N GLU A 273 1.12 -6.45 -3.34
CA GLU A 273 1.69 -5.37 -2.55
C GLU A 273 2.35 -4.30 -3.45
N THR A 274 3.12 -4.73 -4.44
CA THR A 274 3.72 -3.82 -5.42
C THR A 274 2.67 -3.01 -6.18
N LEU A 275 1.63 -3.66 -6.72
CA LEU A 275 0.59 -2.98 -7.50
C LEU A 275 -0.16 -1.94 -6.66
N LEU A 276 -0.47 -2.28 -5.40
CA LEU A 276 -1.09 -1.35 -4.46
C LEU A 276 -0.17 -0.18 -4.10
N ALA A 277 1.11 -0.47 -3.87
CA ALA A 277 2.10 0.54 -3.52
C ALA A 277 2.38 1.54 -4.66
N ILE A 278 2.46 1.08 -5.92
CA ILE A 278 2.64 1.98 -7.07
C ILE A 278 1.39 2.82 -7.34
N GLU A 279 0.19 2.26 -7.17
CA GLU A 279 -1.05 3.03 -7.29
C GLU A 279 -1.09 4.13 -6.21
N ALA A 280 -0.66 3.81 -4.98
CA ALA A 280 -0.50 4.80 -3.92
C ALA A 280 0.58 5.85 -4.27
N ALA A 281 1.71 5.44 -4.82
CA ALA A 281 2.78 6.32 -5.27
C ALA A 281 2.30 7.31 -6.34
N ASP A 282 1.55 6.84 -7.32
CA ASP A 282 0.98 7.66 -8.41
C ASP A 282 -0.04 8.68 -7.85
N LYS A 283 -0.82 8.30 -6.81
CA LYS A 283 -1.69 9.27 -6.10
C LYS A 283 -0.91 10.35 -5.36
N LEU A 284 0.26 10.00 -4.81
CA LEU A 284 1.14 10.94 -4.11
C LEU A 284 2.00 11.78 -5.05
N ASP A 285 2.27 11.34 -6.28
CA ASP A 285 3.09 12.07 -7.25
C ASP A 285 2.47 13.46 -7.56
N PRO A 286 3.21 14.56 -7.31
CA PRO A 286 2.74 15.90 -7.63
C PRO A 286 2.42 16.11 -9.11
N LEU A 287 3.09 15.36 -10.00
CA LEU A 287 2.88 15.42 -11.44
C LEU A 287 1.82 14.43 -11.95
N LYS A 288 1.23 13.62 -11.05
CA LYS A 288 0.19 12.63 -11.39
C LYS A 288 0.58 11.70 -12.55
N ARG A 289 1.84 11.31 -12.61
CA ARG A 289 2.33 10.34 -13.59
C ARG A 289 1.80 8.96 -13.24
N VAL A 290 1.43 8.23 -14.27
CA VAL A 290 0.89 6.86 -14.13
C VAL A 290 2.00 5.86 -14.42
N THR A 291 2.16 4.91 -13.52
CA THR A 291 3.16 3.85 -13.63
C THR A 291 2.60 2.69 -14.48
N PRO A 292 3.29 2.26 -15.55
CA PRO A 292 2.89 1.07 -16.31
C PRO A 292 3.01 -0.20 -15.45
N THR A 293 1.87 -0.69 -14.93
CA THR A 293 1.77 -1.77 -13.93
C THR A 293 2.46 -3.07 -14.38
N ASN A 294 2.28 -3.48 -15.64
CA ASN A 294 2.93 -4.69 -16.17
C ASN A 294 4.45 -4.55 -16.31
N ARG A 295 4.95 -3.34 -16.58
CA ARG A 295 6.40 -3.08 -16.57
C ARG A 295 6.95 -3.16 -15.16
N GLU A 296 6.18 -2.67 -14.20
CA GLU A 296 6.57 -2.71 -12.79
C GLU A 296 6.68 -4.15 -12.28
N LEU A 297 5.67 -5.01 -12.56
CA LEU A 297 5.75 -6.44 -12.21
C LEU A 297 7.00 -7.12 -12.77
N LYS A 298 7.35 -6.82 -14.04
CA LYS A 298 8.59 -7.35 -14.65
C LYS A 298 9.85 -6.83 -13.96
N ALA A 299 9.88 -5.54 -13.62
CA ALA A 299 11.01 -4.94 -12.93
C ALA A 299 11.20 -5.52 -11.52
N GLN A 300 10.10 -5.67 -10.78
CA GLN A 300 10.11 -6.29 -9.46
C GLN A 300 10.53 -7.76 -9.53
N GLY A 301 10.00 -8.51 -10.49
CA GLY A 301 10.38 -9.90 -10.69
C GLY A 301 11.88 -10.08 -10.99
N ILE A 302 12.46 -9.24 -11.88
CA ILE A 302 13.91 -9.24 -12.13
C ILE A 302 14.67 -8.84 -10.85
N GLY A 303 14.22 -7.84 -10.12
CA GLY A 303 14.81 -7.46 -8.84
C GLY A 303 14.79 -8.59 -7.82
N ASN A 304 13.66 -9.31 -7.69
CA ASN A 304 13.53 -10.46 -6.80
C ASN A 304 14.45 -11.61 -7.20
N MET A 305 14.58 -11.89 -8.51
CA MET A 305 15.55 -12.88 -8.99
C MET A 305 16.98 -12.48 -8.60
N VAL A 306 17.37 -11.23 -8.87
CA VAL A 306 18.74 -10.76 -8.52
C VAL A 306 18.95 -10.79 -7.01
N SER A 307 17.98 -10.32 -6.22
CA SER A 307 18.06 -10.33 -4.76
C SER A 307 18.25 -11.76 -4.22
N GLY A 308 17.40 -12.70 -4.63
CA GLY A 308 17.49 -14.10 -4.22
C GLY A 308 18.79 -14.77 -4.68
N MET A 309 19.32 -14.38 -5.85
CA MET A 309 20.61 -14.93 -6.35
C MET A 309 21.83 -14.49 -5.53
N ILE A 310 21.76 -13.39 -4.79
CA ILE A 310 22.90 -12.85 -4.03
C ILE A 310 22.66 -12.80 -2.51
N GLY A 311 21.60 -13.46 -2.02
CA GLY A 311 21.37 -13.61 -0.59
C GLY A 311 20.41 -12.59 0.01
N GLY A 312 19.69 -11.81 -0.81
CA GLY A 312 18.77 -10.78 -0.34
C GLY A 312 17.35 -11.27 -0.12
N LEU A 313 16.59 -10.50 0.67
CA LEU A 313 15.16 -10.69 0.90
C LEU A 313 14.33 -10.42 -0.35
N PRO A 314 13.08 -10.91 -0.43
CA PRO A 314 12.15 -10.53 -1.47
C PRO A 314 11.79 -9.04 -1.37
N LEU A 315 11.56 -8.45 -2.54
CA LEU A 315 11.38 -7.02 -2.74
C LEU A 315 9.97 -6.71 -3.20
N THR A 316 9.46 -5.57 -2.75
CA THR A 316 8.26 -4.93 -3.30
C THR A 316 8.48 -3.42 -3.44
N SER A 317 7.56 -2.73 -4.09
CA SER A 317 7.46 -1.28 -3.95
C SER A 317 6.97 -0.94 -2.54
N VAL A 318 7.67 -0.06 -1.83
CA VAL A 318 7.40 0.26 -0.42
C VAL A 318 6.82 1.66 -0.27
N VAL A 319 5.59 1.76 0.24
CA VAL A 319 4.86 3.04 0.37
C VAL A 319 5.59 4.01 1.30
N VAL A 320 6.12 3.54 2.43
CA VAL A 320 6.83 4.37 3.42
C VAL A 320 8.02 5.09 2.79
N ARG A 321 8.90 4.33 2.11
CA ARG A 321 10.09 4.87 1.44
C ARG A 321 9.72 5.76 0.27
N THR A 322 8.70 5.40 -0.49
CA THR A 322 8.15 6.17 -1.61
C THR A 322 7.60 7.51 -1.13
N SER A 323 6.85 7.52 -0.03
CA SER A 323 6.31 8.76 0.54
C SER A 323 7.40 9.67 1.10
N ALA A 324 8.44 9.10 1.72
CA ALA A 324 9.62 9.83 2.15
C ALA A 324 10.35 10.47 0.96
N ASN A 325 10.56 9.71 -0.13
CA ASN A 325 11.16 10.18 -1.38
C ASN A 325 10.38 11.37 -1.97
N ILE A 326 9.06 11.24 -2.11
CA ILE A 326 8.17 12.28 -2.64
C ILE A 326 8.15 13.50 -1.72
N SER A 327 8.05 13.28 -0.41
CA SER A 327 8.04 14.35 0.60
C SER A 327 9.35 15.13 0.66
N ALA A 328 10.48 14.46 0.37
CA ALA A 328 11.79 15.08 0.27
C ALA A 328 11.98 15.86 -1.06
N GLY A 329 11.03 15.78 -1.98
CA GLY A 329 11.00 16.55 -3.22
C GLY A 329 11.65 15.89 -4.42
N ALA A 330 11.77 14.56 -4.43
CA ALA A 330 12.22 13.79 -5.59
C ALA A 330 11.45 14.15 -6.87
N LYS A 331 12.14 14.17 -7.99
CA LYS A 331 11.57 14.53 -9.30
C LYS A 331 11.66 13.38 -10.31
N SER A 332 12.61 12.48 -10.15
CA SER A 332 12.85 11.39 -11.08
C SER A 332 13.34 10.13 -10.37
N LYS A 333 13.35 9.02 -11.09
CA LYS A 333 13.87 7.73 -10.62
C LYS A 333 15.37 7.75 -10.25
N MET A 334 16.08 8.83 -10.60
CA MET A 334 17.46 9.00 -10.17
C MET A 334 17.59 9.04 -8.64
N SER A 335 16.60 9.58 -7.92
CA SER A 335 16.59 9.55 -6.45
C SER A 335 16.65 8.12 -5.90
N THR A 336 15.92 7.20 -6.51
CA THR A 336 15.89 5.78 -6.12
C THR A 336 17.22 5.08 -6.45
N ILE A 337 17.77 5.32 -7.65
CA ILE A 337 19.06 4.74 -8.06
C ILE A 337 20.21 5.28 -7.18
N LEU A 338 20.24 6.58 -6.93
CA LEU A 338 21.23 7.20 -6.07
C LEU A 338 21.11 6.70 -4.63
N HIS A 339 19.89 6.52 -4.11
CA HIS A 339 19.66 5.93 -2.80
C HIS A 339 20.29 4.54 -2.68
N GLY A 340 20.02 3.63 -3.61
CA GLY A 340 20.59 2.28 -3.60
C GLY A 340 22.11 2.29 -3.72
N SER A 341 22.66 3.15 -4.59
CA SER A 341 24.11 3.33 -4.73
C SER A 341 24.75 3.88 -3.46
N MET A 342 24.13 4.90 -2.84
CA MET A 342 24.60 5.44 -1.56
C MET A 342 24.53 4.41 -0.45
N MET A 343 23.46 3.58 -0.39
CA MET A 343 23.33 2.53 0.60
C MET A 343 24.48 1.53 0.48
N LEU A 344 24.78 1.07 -0.73
CA LEU A 344 25.91 0.17 -0.98
C LEU A 344 27.24 0.79 -0.52
N LEU A 345 27.52 2.03 -0.95
CA LEU A 345 28.77 2.74 -0.60
C LEU A 345 28.87 2.99 0.90
N CYS A 346 27.79 3.44 1.55
CA CYS A 346 27.80 3.73 2.98
C CYS A 346 28.04 2.46 3.81
N VAL A 347 27.39 1.35 3.46
CA VAL A 347 27.59 0.09 4.20
C VAL A 347 28.98 -0.51 3.95
N MET A 348 29.55 -0.29 2.76
CA MET A 348 30.89 -0.78 2.43
C MET A 348 32.00 0.04 3.10
N PHE A 349 31.87 1.37 3.16
CA PHE A 349 32.99 2.25 3.54
C PHE A 349 32.82 2.96 4.89
N VAL A 350 31.59 3.20 5.34
CA VAL A 350 31.33 4.00 6.55
C VAL A 350 30.30 3.40 7.53
N PRO A 351 30.25 2.06 7.70
CA PRO A 351 29.25 1.45 8.60
C PRO A 351 29.40 1.93 10.05
N MET A 352 30.62 2.19 10.49
CA MET A 352 30.90 2.70 11.84
C MET A 352 30.27 4.07 12.12
N ILE A 353 30.11 4.92 11.09
CA ILE A 353 29.46 6.24 11.25
C ILE A 353 27.95 6.03 11.34
N LEU A 354 27.39 5.14 10.53
CA LEU A 354 25.97 4.82 10.53
C LEU A 354 25.54 4.18 11.87
N ASN A 355 26.39 3.37 12.50
CA ASN A 355 26.16 2.75 13.80
C ASN A 355 26.13 3.74 14.99
N LYS A 356 26.41 5.02 14.74
CA LYS A 356 26.28 6.09 15.74
C LYS A 356 24.95 6.83 15.69
N ILE A 357 24.10 6.51 14.73
CA ILE A 357 22.81 7.18 14.53
C ILE A 357 21.83 6.72 15.61
N PRO A 358 21.23 7.64 16.40
CA PRO A 358 20.21 7.30 17.38
C PRO A 358 18.90 6.90 16.70
N LEU A 359 18.29 5.77 17.14
CA LEU A 359 17.00 5.29 16.66
C LEU A 359 15.88 6.32 16.90
N CYS A 360 15.92 7.04 18.03
CA CYS A 360 14.95 8.09 18.33
C CYS A 360 14.94 9.24 17.30
N SER A 361 16.08 9.56 16.67
CA SER A 361 16.14 10.55 15.59
C SER A 361 15.48 10.04 14.32
N LEU A 362 15.67 8.76 13.98
CA LEU A 362 15.01 8.12 12.84
C LEU A 362 13.50 7.96 13.07
N ALA A 363 13.11 7.58 14.29
CA ALA A 363 11.71 7.51 14.70
C ALA A 363 11.00 8.86 14.51
N ALA A 364 11.65 9.98 14.86
CA ALA A 364 11.10 11.31 14.63
C ALA A 364 10.84 11.60 13.14
N VAL A 365 11.75 11.19 12.25
CA VAL A 365 11.59 11.34 10.80
C VAL A 365 10.43 10.49 10.28
N LEU A 366 10.29 9.27 10.78
CA LEU A 366 9.21 8.35 10.40
C LEU A 366 7.84 8.82 10.92
N ILE A 367 7.75 9.27 12.17
CA ILE A 367 6.53 9.89 12.73
C ILE A 367 6.09 11.09 11.89
N PHE A 368 7.03 11.94 11.51
CA PHE A 368 6.72 13.11 10.68
C PHE A 368 6.24 12.71 9.28
N THR A 369 6.80 11.65 8.71
CA THR A 369 6.35 11.07 7.43
C THR A 369 4.94 10.48 7.58
N GLY A 370 4.67 9.76 8.68
CA GLY A 370 3.35 9.22 9.01
C GLY A 370 2.29 10.32 9.13
N TYR A 371 2.60 11.42 9.80
CA TYR A 371 1.71 12.59 9.88
C TYR A 371 1.38 13.17 8.49
N LYS A 372 2.34 13.20 7.57
CA LYS A 372 2.09 13.65 6.19
C LYS A 372 1.17 12.72 5.40
N LEU A 373 1.15 11.41 5.71
CA LEU A 373 0.26 10.43 5.08
C LEU A 373 -1.15 10.47 5.70
N ALA A 374 -1.27 10.58 7.02
CA ALA A 374 -2.53 10.55 7.77
C ALA A 374 -3.08 11.96 8.09
N LYS A 375 -3.01 12.89 7.15
CA LYS A 375 -3.50 14.26 7.36
C LYS A 375 -4.98 14.31 7.70
N VAL A 376 -5.36 15.10 8.70
CA VAL A 376 -6.76 15.34 9.09
C VAL A 376 -7.63 15.83 7.93
N SER A 377 -7.03 16.61 7.00
CA SER A 377 -7.71 17.07 5.79
C SER A 377 -8.22 15.93 4.91
N LEU A 378 -7.54 14.78 4.89
CA LEU A 378 -7.94 13.60 4.14
C LEU A 378 -9.23 12.99 4.70
N PHE A 379 -9.35 12.91 6.02
CA PHE A 379 -10.58 12.43 6.69
C PHE A 379 -11.78 13.34 6.40
N LYS A 380 -11.56 14.66 6.45
CA LYS A 380 -12.60 15.64 6.09
C LYS A 380 -13.03 15.52 4.63
N GLU A 381 -12.08 15.32 3.71
CA GLU A 381 -12.34 15.12 2.28
C GLU A 381 -13.28 13.93 2.04
N PHE A 382 -12.99 12.77 2.67
CA PHE A 382 -13.82 11.57 2.50
C PHE A 382 -15.17 11.68 3.19
N TYR A 383 -15.25 12.36 4.33
CA TYR A 383 -16.52 12.64 4.99
C TYR A 383 -17.46 13.47 4.11
N VAL A 384 -16.93 14.53 3.46
CA VAL A 384 -17.70 15.38 2.53
C VAL A 384 -18.14 14.63 1.26
N LYS A 385 -17.35 13.63 0.80
CA LYS A 385 -17.71 12.76 -0.34
C LYS A 385 -18.88 11.83 -0.06
N GLY A 386 -19.34 11.75 1.17
CA GLY A 386 -20.50 10.98 1.61
C GLY A 386 -20.15 9.58 2.11
N TRP A 387 -21.13 8.97 2.77
CA TRP A 387 -20.97 7.70 3.49
C TRP A 387 -20.50 6.54 2.61
N ASN A 388 -20.87 6.52 1.33
CA ASN A 388 -20.47 5.47 0.39
C ASN A 388 -18.95 5.43 0.12
N GLN A 389 -18.25 6.54 0.35
CA GLN A 389 -16.80 6.64 0.24
C GLN A 389 -16.12 6.65 1.62
N PHE A 390 -16.77 7.25 2.62
CA PHE A 390 -16.22 7.39 3.96
C PHE A 390 -16.14 6.05 4.70
N ILE A 391 -17.19 5.21 4.63
CA ILE A 391 -17.20 3.93 5.34
C ILE A 391 -16.11 2.97 4.81
N PRO A 392 -15.96 2.73 3.49
CA PRO A 392 -14.84 1.92 2.99
C PRO A 392 -13.46 2.48 3.38
N PHE A 393 -13.29 3.81 3.35
CA PHE A 393 -12.06 4.46 3.76
C PHE A 393 -11.72 4.17 5.24
N VAL A 394 -12.67 4.39 6.16
CA VAL A 394 -12.47 4.15 7.60
C VAL A 394 -12.34 2.65 7.90
N ALA A 395 -13.16 1.80 7.27
CA ALA A 395 -13.08 0.34 7.44
C ALA A 395 -11.70 -0.19 7.03
N THR A 396 -11.12 0.32 5.94
CA THR A 396 -9.76 -0.03 5.53
C THR A 396 -8.74 0.36 6.60
N ILE A 397 -8.84 1.57 7.15
CA ILE A 397 -7.92 2.05 8.20
C ILE A 397 -8.01 1.16 9.43
N ILE A 398 -9.21 0.93 9.94
CA ILE A 398 -9.43 0.12 11.15
C ILE A 398 -8.93 -1.31 10.92
N ALA A 399 -9.30 -1.93 9.80
CA ALA A 399 -8.90 -3.28 9.50
C ALA A 399 -7.36 -3.42 9.44
N ILE A 400 -6.65 -2.51 8.76
CA ILE A 400 -5.18 -2.52 8.70
C ILE A 400 -4.56 -2.33 10.09
N LEU A 401 -5.10 -1.45 10.92
CA LEU A 401 -4.55 -1.19 12.26
C LEU A 401 -4.66 -2.39 13.20
N PHE A 402 -5.67 -3.26 13.03
CA PHE A 402 -5.93 -4.41 13.90
C PHE A 402 -5.52 -5.77 13.30
N THR A 403 -5.09 -5.79 12.04
CA THR A 403 -4.63 -7.02 11.37
C THR A 403 -3.27 -6.77 10.70
N ASP A 404 -3.25 -6.82 9.39
CA ASP A 404 -2.13 -6.49 8.54
C ASP A 404 -2.58 -5.70 7.30
N LEU A 405 -1.61 -5.24 6.52
CA LEU A 405 -1.87 -4.44 5.33
C LEU A 405 -2.75 -5.17 4.31
N LEU A 406 -2.48 -6.43 4.05
CA LEU A 406 -3.16 -7.21 3.01
C LEU A 406 -4.60 -7.53 3.38
N ILE A 407 -4.82 -8.07 4.60
CA ILE A 407 -6.15 -8.39 5.12
C ILE A 407 -7.00 -7.12 5.19
N GLY A 408 -6.43 -6.04 5.72
CA GLY A 408 -7.14 -4.77 5.84
C GLY A 408 -7.57 -4.17 4.49
N ILE A 409 -6.75 -4.31 3.44
CA ILE A 409 -7.12 -3.90 2.09
C ILE A 409 -8.26 -4.77 1.55
N LEU A 410 -8.20 -6.10 1.74
CA LEU A 410 -9.27 -7.01 1.30
C LEU A 410 -10.60 -6.66 1.98
N VAL A 411 -10.60 -6.42 3.29
CA VAL A 411 -11.80 -5.95 4.01
C VAL A 411 -12.30 -4.64 3.41
N GLY A 412 -11.41 -3.68 3.17
CA GLY A 412 -11.76 -2.40 2.54
C GLY A 412 -12.39 -2.56 1.16
N ILE A 413 -11.86 -3.46 0.32
CA ILE A 413 -12.41 -3.78 -1.00
C ILE A 413 -13.80 -4.40 -0.86
N CYS A 414 -13.98 -5.38 0.04
CA CYS A 414 -15.29 -6.00 0.27
C CYS A 414 -16.35 -4.96 0.69
N VAL A 415 -16.01 -4.06 1.61
CA VAL A 415 -16.89 -2.98 2.03
C VAL A 415 -17.17 -2.01 0.86
N ALA A 416 -16.16 -1.64 0.08
CA ALA A 416 -16.33 -0.76 -1.07
C ALA A 416 -17.22 -1.38 -2.15
N LEU A 417 -17.05 -2.67 -2.44
CA LEU A 417 -17.91 -3.43 -3.36
C LEU A 417 -19.35 -3.49 -2.88
N PHE A 418 -19.59 -3.71 -1.58
CA PHE A 418 -20.93 -3.66 -1.03
C PHE A 418 -21.63 -2.32 -1.32
N PHE A 419 -20.95 -1.18 -1.07
CA PHE A 419 -21.52 0.13 -1.35
C PHE A 419 -21.69 0.40 -2.85
N LEU A 420 -20.76 -0.07 -3.68
CA LEU A 420 -20.86 0.04 -5.14
C LEU A 420 -22.09 -0.72 -5.66
N ILE A 421 -22.25 -1.96 -5.21
CA ILE A 421 -23.40 -2.81 -5.54
C ILE A 421 -24.69 -2.11 -5.09
N ARG A 422 -24.78 -1.71 -3.81
CA ARG A 422 -25.97 -1.01 -3.26
C ARG A 422 -26.31 0.27 -4.03
N SER A 423 -25.31 1.04 -4.47
CA SER A 423 -25.52 2.27 -5.22
C SER A 423 -26.06 2.01 -6.63
N ASN A 424 -25.56 0.96 -7.30
CA ASN A 424 -26.01 0.59 -8.63
C ASN A 424 -27.47 0.11 -8.63
N PHE A 425 -27.89 -0.62 -7.58
CA PHE A 425 -29.27 -1.11 -7.51
C PHE A 425 -30.30 0.00 -7.43
N ARG A 426 -30.07 1.02 -6.61
CA ARG A 426 -31.04 2.10 -6.38
C ARG A 426 -31.27 2.96 -7.61
N SER A 427 -30.36 2.99 -8.57
CA SER A 427 -30.40 3.86 -9.74
C SER A 427 -30.90 3.19 -11.02
N ALA A 428 -31.10 1.86 -11.02
CA ALA A 428 -31.45 1.11 -12.23
C ALA A 428 -32.91 1.29 -12.64
N VAL A 429 -33.83 1.41 -11.68
CA VAL A 429 -35.27 1.50 -11.92
C VAL A 429 -35.80 2.83 -11.39
N MET A 430 -36.42 3.60 -12.26
CA MET A 430 -37.12 4.85 -11.92
C MET A 430 -38.60 4.65 -12.05
N VAL A 431 -39.36 5.07 -11.05
CA VAL A 431 -40.81 5.12 -11.11
C VAL A 431 -41.26 6.58 -10.98
N VAL A 432 -42.07 7.01 -11.91
CA VAL A 432 -42.78 8.30 -11.85
C VAL A 432 -44.25 7.98 -11.91
N ASN A 433 -45.03 8.59 -11.03
CA ASN A 433 -46.48 8.46 -11.00
C ASN A 433 -47.12 9.85 -11.09
N ASP A 434 -48.21 9.92 -11.83
CA ASP A 434 -49.08 11.06 -11.92
C ASP A 434 -50.53 10.53 -11.82
N ASP A 435 -51.12 10.63 -10.62
CA ASP A 435 -52.37 10.01 -10.22
C ASP A 435 -52.45 8.50 -10.57
N HIS A 436 -53.16 8.16 -11.63
CA HIS A 436 -53.31 6.78 -12.10
C HIS A 436 -52.33 6.38 -13.24
N ASN A 437 -51.42 7.29 -13.64
CA ASN A 437 -50.44 7.01 -14.68
C ASN A 437 -49.08 6.68 -14.07
N TYR A 438 -48.51 5.55 -14.38
CA TYR A 438 -47.23 5.06 -13.86
C TYR A 438 -46.26 4.86 -15.01
N LEU A 439 -45.07 5.46 -14.88
CA LEU A 439 -43.93 5.20 -15.75
C LEU A 439 -42.86 4.44 -14.95
N ILE A 440 -42.64 3.18 -15.29
CA ILE A 440 -41.57 2.33 -14.74
C ILE A 440 -40.49 2.27 -15.80
N ARG A 441 -39.41 3.02 -15.61
CA ARG A 441 -38.31 3.13 -16.58
C ARG A 441 -37.05 2.44 -16.08
N PHE A 442 -36.52 1.52 -16.88
CA PHE A 442 -35.20 0.96 -16.69
C PHE A 442 -34.16 1.91 -17.28
N ARG A 443 -33.36 2.55 -16.40
CA ARG A 443 -32.39 3.60 -16.80
C ARG A 443 -31.08 3.03 -17.28
N LYS A 444 -30.76 1.80 -16.86
CA LYS A 444 -29.52 1.05 -17.12
C LYS A 444 -29.85 -0.42 -17.25
N ASP A 445 -28.80 -1.22 -17.43
CA ASP A 445 -28.87 -2.66 -17.30
C ASP A 445 -29.40 -3.07 -15.92
N VAL A 446 -30.30 -4.03 -15.93
CA VAL A 446 -31.04 -4.49 -14.76
C VAL A 446 -30.64 -5.93 -14.49
N SER A 447 -29.91 -6.16 -13.40
CA SER A 447 -29.50 -7.49 -12.95
C SER A 447 -30.56 -8.15 -12.05
N PHE A 448 -30.40 -9.46 -11.78
CA PHE A 448 -31.27 -10.20 -10.85
C PHE A 448 -31.39 -9.54 -9.47
N LEU A 449 -30.36 -8.81 -9.04
CA LEU A 449 -30.33 -8.09 -7.78
C LEU A 449 -31.34 -6.91 -7.72
N ASN A 450 -31.85 -6.47 -8.88
CA ASN A 450 -32.92 -5.47 -8.96
C ASN A 450 -34.33 -6.10 -8.85
N LYS A 451 -34.46 -7.44 -8.92
CA LYS A 451 -35.73 -8.17 -8.85
C LYS A 451 -36.60 -7.72 -7.67
N PRO A 452 -36.11 -7.62 -6.41
CA PRO A 452 -36.94 -7.19 -5.28
C PRO A 452 -37.50 -5.78 -5.43
N ILE A 453 -36.70 -4.86 -6.03
CA ILE A 453 -37.11 -3.47 -6.25
C ILE A 453 -38.17 -3.41 -7.34
N VAL A 454 -37.96 -4.12 -8.47
CA VAL A 454 -38.91 -4.20 -9.58
C VAL A 454 -40.23 -4.79 -9.09
N LYS A 455 -40.16 -5.95 -8.40
CA LYS A 455 -41.36 -6.62 -7.84
C LYS A 455 -42.16 -5.68 -6.94
N LYS A 456 -41.48 -5.05 -5.95
CA LYS A 456 -42.15 -4.10 -5.04
C LYS A 456 -42.80 -2.95 -5.79
N LYS A 457 -42.13 -2.40 -6.82
CA LYS A 457 -42.67 -1.27 -7.61
C LYS A 457 -43.86 -1.68 -8.50
N LEU A 458 -43.88 -2.88 -9.03
CA LEU A 458 -45.00 -3.44 -9.76
C LEU A 458 -46.20 -3.76 -8.83
N GLU A 459 -45.94 -4.24 -7.61
CA GLU A 459 -46.96 -4.51 -6.60
C GLU A 459 -47.64 -3.22 -6.06
N GLU A 460 -46.88 -2.10 -5.97
CA GLU A 460 -47.36 -0.80 -5.51
C GLU A 460 -48.34 -0.13 -6.51
N VAL A 461 -48.47 -0.65 -7.75
CA VAL A 461 -49.39 -0.08 -8.76
C VAL A 461 -50.85 -0.32 -8.36
N PRO A 462 -51.70 0.74 -8.21
CA PRO A 462 -53.11 0.60 -7.85
C PRO A 462 -53.93 0.01 -8.97
N LYS A 463 -55.15 -0.45 -8.61
CA LYS A 463 -56.14 -0.90 -9.62
C LYS A 463 -56.61 0.28 -10.50
N ASN A 464 -57.05 -0.01 -11.72
CA ASN A 464 -57.52 0.96 -12.71
C ASN A 464 -56.46 1.99 -13.15
N SER A 465 -55.16 1.63 -13.12
CA SER A 465 -54.06 2.49 -13.54
C SER A 465 -53.60 2.21 -14.98
N PHE A 466 -52.91 3.20 -15.58
CA PHE A 466 -52.19 3.02 -16.84
C PHE A 466 -50.68 2.97 -16.54
N VAL A 467 -49.96 1.94 -16.98
CA VAL A 467 -48.56 1.70 -16.71
C VAL A 467 -47.77 1.64 -18.00
N ILE A 468 -46.73 2.46 -18.09
CA ILE A 468 -45.76 2.35 -19.16
C ILE A 468 -44.49 1.72 -18.59
N ILE A 469 -44.10 0.57 -19.10
CA ILE A 469 -42.81 -0.07 -18.79
C ILE A 469 -41.84 0.29 -19.91
N ASP A 470 -40.90 1.15 -19.61
CA ASP A 470 -39.94 1.67 -20.57
C ASP A 470 -38.56 1.00 -20.35
N ALA A 471 -38.21 0.10 -21.28
CA ALA A 471 -36.94 -0.65 -21.31
C ALA A 471 -36.02 -0.20 -22.47
N GLU A 472 -36.30 0.95 -23.12
CA GLU A 472 -35.54 1.40 -24.31
C GLU A 472 -34.05 1.67 -24.01
N ARG A 473 -33.72 2.03 -22.76
CA ARG A 473 -32.35 2.39 -22.32
C ARG A 473 -31.60 1.24 -21.68
N ALA A 474 -32.19 0.08 -21.52
CA ALA A 474 -31.53 -1.09 -20.97
C ALA A 474 -30.97 -1.94 -22.09
N ASP A 475 -29.65 -2.13 -22.13
CA ASP A 475 -29.01 -3.05 -23.09
C ASP A 475 -29.09 -4.51 -22.62
N PHE A 476 -29.20 -4.72 -21.30
CA PHE A 476 -29.35 -6.02 -20.67
C PHE A 476 -30.42 -5.99 -19.57
N ILE A 477 -31.33 -6.99 -19.59
CA ILE A 477 -32.28 -7.24 -18.50
C ILE A 477 -32.19 -8.73 -18.15
N ASP A 478 -31.92 -8.99 -16.88
CA ASP A 478 -31.80 -10.36 -16.34
C ASP A 478 -33.12 -11.14 -16.49
N LYS A 479 -33.00 -12.44 -16.72
CA LYS A 479 -34.16 -13.34 -16.92
C LYS A 479 -35.12 -13.34 -15.74
N ASP A 480 -34.63 -13.28 -14.52
CA ASP A 480 -35.43 -13.22 -13.29
C ASP A 480 -36.28 -11.94 -13.21
N VAL A 481 -35.76 -10.82 -13.73
CA VAL A 481 -36.50 -9.55 -13.80
C VAL A 481 -37.53 -9.59 -14.90
N ILE A 482 -37.18 -10.19 -16.05
CA ILE A 482 -38.11 -10.40 -17.16
C ILE A 482 -39.31 -11.25 -16.69
N GLU A 483 -39.06 -12.32 -15.93
CA GLU A 483 -40.11 -13.18 -15.36
C GLU A 483 -41.06 -12.41 -14.45
N GLU A 484 -40.55 -11.55 -13.56
CA GLU A 484 -41.38 -10.71 -12.69
C GLU A 484 -42.24 -9.71 -13.47
N VAL A 485 -41.66 -9.10 -14.53
CA VAL A 485 -42.42 -8.23 -15.42
C VAL A 485 -43.50 -9.01 -16.19
N ASN A 486 -43.17 -10.18 -16.72
CA ASN A 486 -44.14 -11.03 -17.43
C ASN A 486 -45.25 -11.50 -16.50
N ASN A 487 -44.93 -11.87 -15.25
CA ASN A 487 -45.94 -12.20 -14.24
C ASN A 487 -46.89 -11.03 -13.97
N PHE A 488 -46.35 -9.81 -13.90
CA PHE A 488 -47.19 -8.62 -13.78
C PHE A 488 -48.07 -8.40 -15.00
N LEU A 489 -47.52 -8.54 -16.21
CA LEU A 489 -48.26 -8.39 -17.47
C LEU A 489 -49.42 -9.39 -17.57
N CYS A 490 -49.19 -10.67 -17.21
CA CYS A 490 -50.22 -11.70 -17.20
C CYS A 490 -51.39 -11.41 -16.25
N HIS A 491 -51.10 -10.78 -15.10
CA HIS A 491 -52.11 -10.54 -14.07
C HIS A 491 -52.66 -9.11 -14.05
N ALA A 492 -52.14 -8.20 -14.89
CA ALA A 492 -52.53 -6.80 -14.94
C ALA A 492 -54.04 -6.61 -15.25
N HIS A 493 -54.59 -7.45 -16.13
CA HIS A 493 -56.01 -7.42 -16.53
C HIS A 493 -56.93 -7.67 -15.32
N LEU A 494 -56.56 -8.54 -14.38
CA LEU A 494 -57.33 -8.83 -13.18
C LEU A 494 -57.53 -7.61 -12.26
N LYS A 495 -56.54 -6.69 -12.34
CA LYS A 495 -56.56 -5.41 -11.60
C LYS A 495 -57.07 -4.24 -12.45
N LYS A 496 -57.59 -4.50 -13.68
CA LYS A 496 -57.97 -3.48 -14.66
C LYS A 496 -56.86 -2.46 -14.95
N ILE A 497 -55.58 -2.93 -14.96
CA ILE A 497 -54.40 -2.13 -15.29
C ILE A 497 -54.14 -2.27 -16.79
N ARG A 498 -54.04 -1.12 -17.49
CA ARG A 498 -53.58 -1.09 -18.88
C ARG A 498 -52.07 -0.94 -18.88
N VAL A 499 -51.36 -1.79 -19.64
CA VAL A 499 -49.89 -1.77 -19.70
C VAL A 499 -49.41 -1.56 -21.12
N GLU A 500 -48.52 -0.61 -21.31
CA GLU A 500 -47.74 -0.38 -22.53
C GLU A 500 -46.30 -0.72 -22.27
N VAL A 501 -45.66 -1.51 -23.14
CA VAL A 501 -44.24 -1.87 -22.99
C VAL A 501 -43.45 -1.27 -24.14
N LYS A 502 -42.44 -0.44 -23.79
CA LYS A 502 -41.49 0.14 -24.74
C LYS A 502 -40.17 -0.57 -24.66
N THR A 503 -39.74 -1.18 -25.78
CA THR A 503 -38.45 -1.88 -25.88
C THR A 503 -37.57 -1.22 -26.90
N GLY A 504 -36.23 -1.23 -26.64
CA GLY A 504 -35.26 -0.70 -27.58
C GLY A 504 -35.13 -1.52 -28.87
N GLN A 505 -34.47 -0.91 -29.85
CA GLN A 505 -34.21 -1.62 -31.15
C GLN A 505 -33.07 -2.66 -31.04
N ASN A 506 -32.38 -2.76 -29.90
CA ASN A 506 -31.29 -3.72 -29.70
C ASN A 506 -31.79 -5.15 -29.73
N LYS A 507 -31.04 -6.05 -30.41
CA LYS A 507 -31.40 -7.49 -30.56
C LYS A 507 -31.58 -8.22 -29.22
N SER A 508 -30.97 -7.79 -28.16
CA SER A 508 -31.03 -8.39 -26.82
C SER A 508 -32.31 -8.05 -26.05
N THR A 509 -33.01 -6.95 -26.40
CA THR A 509 -34.20 -6.48 -25.69
C THR A 509 -35.48 -6.52 -26.54
N LYS A 510 -35.38 -6.91 -27.80
CA LYS A 510 -36.53 -7.04 -28.73
C LYS A 510 -37.29 -8.34 -28.43
N ASN A 511 -38.59 -8.23 -28.10
CA ASN A 511 -39.50 -9.37 -27.82
C ASN A 511 -39.20 -10.16 -26.54
N ILE A 512 -38.60 -9.54 -25.52
CA ILE A 512 -38.32 -10.22 -24.25
C ILE A 512 -39.56 -10.34 -23.36
N PHE A 513 -40.53 -9.43 -23.52
CA PHE A 513 -41.75 -9.40 -22.72
C PHE A 513 -42.90 -10.06 -23.47
N SER A 514 -43.57 -11.02 -22.81
CA SER A 514 -44.76 -11.69 -23.32
C SER A 514 -45.98 -10.80 -23.12
N ILE A 515 -46.33 -9.99 -24.10
CA ILE A 515 -47.58 -9.20 -24.07
C ILE A 515 -48.72 -10.15 -24.37
N PRO A 516 -49.68 -10.41 -23.45
CA PRO A 516 -50.86 -11.20 -23.76
C PRO A 516 -51.62 -10.50 -24.89
N GLN A 517 -51.85 -11.18 -26.00
CA GLN A 517 -52.84 -10.72 -26.99
C GLN A 517 -54.20 -10.80 -26.32
N ILE A 518 -54.74 -9.64 -25.94
CA ILE A 518 -56.16 -9.55 -25.52
C ILE A 518 -56.95 -9.73 -26.78
N THR A 519 -57.48 -10.95 -27.02
CA THR A 519 -58.62 -11.17 -27.91
C THR A 519 -59.81 -10.45 -27.25
N GLU A 520 -60.26 -9.35 -27.86
CA GLU A 520 -61.51 -8.71 -27.53
C GLU A 520 -62.63 -9.76 -27.76
N GLU A 521 -63.23 -10.30 -26.70
CA GLU A 521 -64.56 -10.89 -26.69
C GLU A 521 -65.57 -9.87 -26.17
#